data_c5565af769eb3a7c856f2378981bd8b9
#
_entry.id   c5565af769eb3a7c856f2378981bd8b9
#
_cell.length_a   1.000
_cell.length_b   1.000
_cell.length_c   1.000
_cell.angle_alpha   90.00
_cell.angle_beta   90.00
_cell.angle_gamma   90.00
#
_symmetry.space_group_name_H-M   'P 1'
#
loop_
_entity.id
_entity.type
_entity.pdbx_description
1 polymer ?
#
loop_
_entity_poly.entity_id
_entity_poly.type
_entity_poly.pdbx_seq_one_letter_code
_entity_poly.pdbx_strand_id
1 'polypeptide(L)'
;MARILRGDIYWADLAKGHPGAQYRDNALSKARFEFRWEDQFNLSLDPITAREFHDETLPQEGAKTAHFCSMCGPHFCSMKITEDVRKYAAEQGIAEEEALKKGMEEKSREFVEKGAEVYAKA
;
A
#
# COMPACT_ATOMS: atom_id res chain seq x y z
N MET A 1 -4.22 19.09 20.81
CA MET A 1 -5.64 18.81 21.07
C MET A 1 -6.52 18.85 19.82
N ALA A 2 -6.52 19.91 19.03
CA ALA A 2 -7.38 20.02 17.83
C ALA A 2 -7.18 18.90 16.77
N ARG A 3 -6.00 18.33 16.64
CA ARG A 3 -5.72 17.21 15.71
C ARG A 3 -6.32 15.89 16.17
N ILE A 4 -6.26 15.62 17.47
CA ILE A 4 -6.86 14.41 18.08
C ILE A 4 -8.36 14.46 17.90
N LEU A 5 -8.99 15.58 18.24
CA LEU A 5 -10.44 15.77 18.10
C LEU A 5 -10.92 15.62 16.64
N ARG A 6 -10.18 16.10 15.66
CA ARG A 6 -10.52 15.91 14.23
C ARG A 6 -10.44 14.43 13.80
N GLY A 7 -9.45 13.72 14.29
CA GLY A 7 -9.31 12.29 14.04
C GLY A 7 -10.49 11.51 14.62
N ASP A 8 -10.85 11.78 15.87
CA ASP A 8 -11.96 11.11 16.55
C ASP A 8 -13.31 11.38 15.85
N ILE A 9 -13.56 12.61 15.42
CA ILE A 9 -14.77 12.97 14.67
C ILE A 9 -14.80 12.24 13.33
N TYR A 10 -13.69 12.17 12.60
CA TYR A 10 -13.61 11.48 11.31
C TYR A 10 -13.93 9.98 11.44
N TRP A 11 -13.36 9.32 12.43
CA TRP A 11 -13.65 7.90 12.71
C TRP A 11 -15.10 7.68 13.12
N ALA A 12 -15.65 8.58 13.92
CA ALA A 12 -17.05 8.53 14.34
C ALA A 12 -18.00 8.70 13.14
N ASP A 13 -17.68 9.59 12.21
CA ASP A 13 -18.49 9.83 11.01
C ASP A 13 -18.45 8.62 10.07
N LEU A 14 -17.31 7.98 9.89
CA LEU A 14 -17.20 6.72 9.15
C LEU A 14 -18.02 5.61 9.79
N ALA A 15 -17.87 5.41 11.09
CA ALA A 15 -18.57 4.38 11.86
C ALA A 15 -20.09 4.55 11.84
N LYS A 16 -20.57 5.79 11.83
CA LYS A 16 -22.00 6.14 11.74
C LYS A 16 -22.55 6.14 10.31
N GLY A 17 -21.69 5.95 9.31
CA GLY A 17 -22.10 6.04 7.91
C GLY A 17 -22.51 7.46 7.48
N HIS A 18 -21.88 8.49 8.05
CA HIS A 18 -22.19 9.88 7.71
C HIS A 18 -21.98 10.13 6.21
N PRO A 19 -22.95 10.76 5.49
CA PRO A 19 -22.80 11.07 4.08
C PRO A 19 -21.53 11.89 3.79
N GLY A 20 -20.72 11.45 2.83
CA GLY A 20 -19.48 12.12 2.44
C GLY A 20 -18.20 11.64 3.14
N ALA A 21 -18.27 11.05 4.33
CA ALA A 21 -17.09 10.53 5.03
C ALA A 21 -16.40 9.44 4.21
N GLN A 22 -17.17 8.53 3.62
CA GLN A 22 -16.67 7.43 2.78
C GLN A 22 -15.98 7.91 1.50
N TYR A 23 -16.41 9.03 0.91
CA TYR A 23 -15.78 9.56 -0.30
C TYR A 23 -14.33 9.97 -0.07
N ARG A 24 -14.06 10.63 1.04
CA ARG A 24 -12.70 11.00 1.41
C ARG A 24 -11.84 9.78 1.70
N ASP A 25 -12.37 8.83 2.45
CA ASP A 25 -11.69 7.59 2.78
C ASP A 25 -11.32 6.78 1.54
N ASN A 26 -12.26 6.63 0.62
CA ASN A 26 -12.01 5.98 -0.67
C ASN A 26 -10.98 6.71 -1.52
N ALA A 27 -11.04 8.04 -1.56
CA ALA A 27 -10.08 8.85 -2.32
C ALA A 27 -8.67 8.73 -1.75
N LEU A 28 -8.52 8.77 -0.43
CA LEU A 28 -7.24 8.58 0.25
C LEU A 28 -6.69 7.17 0.04
N SER A 29 -7.52 6.15 0.18
CA SER A 29 -7.15 4.76 -0.05
C SER A 29 -6.69 4.53 -1.49
N LYS A 30 -7.39 5.10 -2.47
CA LYS A 30 -7.00 5.05 -3.88
C LYS A 30 -5.66 5.73 -4.14
N ALA A 31 -5.47 6.95 -3.61
CA ALA A 31 -4.21 7.68 -3.72
C ALA A 31 -3.04 6.89 -3.11
N ARG A 32 -3.26 6.27 -1.95
CA ARG A 32 -2.28 5.43 -1.27
C ARG A 32 -1.95 4.17 -2.08
N PHE A 33 -2.92 3.52 -2.64
CA PHE A 33 -2.75 2.32 -3.46
C PHE A 33 -1.94 2.59 -4.73
N GLU A 34 -2.10 3.79 -5.30
CA GLU A 34 -1.40 4.25 -6.50
C GLU A 34 -0.07 4.97 -6.18
N PHE A 35 0.34 5.03 -4.91
CA PHE A 35 1.53 5.76 -4.44
C PHE A 35 1.56 7.24 -4.85
N ARG A 36 0.41 7.89 -4.93
CA ARG A 36 0.29 9.33 -5.23
C ARG A 36 0.47 10.13 -3.94
N TRP A 37 1.72 10.38 -3.56
CA TRP A 37 2.08 10.99 -2.27
C TRP A 37 1.46 12.37 -2.05
N GLU A 38 1.53 13.25 -3.03
CA GLU A 38 0.95 14.60 -2.91
C GLU A 38 -0.56 14.56 -2.63
N ASP A 39 -1.28 13.69 -3.32
CA ASP A 39 -2.71 13.51 -3.10
C ASP A 39 -3.00 12.92 -1.72
N GLN A 40 -2.17 12.00 -1.25
CA GLN A 40 -2.28 11.45 0.10
C GLN A 40 -2.13 12.54 1.16
N PHE A 41 -1.16 13.44 1.01
CA PHE A 41 -0.97 14.55 1.95
C PHE A 41 -2.16 15.50 1.91
N ASN A 42 -2.62 15.90 0.73
CA ASN A 42 -3.74 16.82 0.56
C ASN A 42 -5.06 16.27 1.08
N LEU A 43 -5.26 14.96 1.01
CA LEU A 43 -6.44 14.27 1.54
C LEU A 43 -6.33 13.93 3.04
N SER A 44 -5.15 14.08 3.64
CA SER A 44 -4.95 13.82 5.07
C SER A 44 -5.63 14.89 5.94
N LEU A 45 -5.77 14.60 7.23
CA LEU A 45 -6.35 15.55 8.20
C LEU A 45 -5.41 16.73 8.48
N ASP A 46 -4.12 16.54 8.35
CA ASP A 46 -3.06 17.55 8.54
C ASP A 46 -1.97 17.33 7.49
N PRO A 47 -2.12 17.95 6.30
CA PRO A 47 -1.19 17.76 5.19
C PRO A 47 0.26 18.11 5.50
N ILE A 48 0.47 19.17 6.27
CA ILE A 48 1.82 19.64 6.62
C ILE A 48 2.54 18.61 7.48
N THR A 49 1.93 18.18 8.56
CA THR A 49 2.51 17.17 9.46
C THR A 49 2.66 15.82 8.76
N ALA A 50 1.72 15.43 7.90
CA ALA A 50 1.82 14.19 7.13
C ALA A 50 3.04 14.20 6.21
N ARG A 51 3.30 15.32 5.53
CA ARG A 51 4.48 15.51 4.69
C ARG A 51 5.78 15.49 5.50
N GLU A 52 5.82 16.20 6.63
CA GLU A 52 7.00 16.24 7.49
C GLU A 52 7.42 14.84 7.95
N PHE A 53 6.50 14.03 8.45
CA PHE A 53 6.79 12.65 8.85
C PHE A 53 7.24 11.76 7.68
N HIS A 54 6.63 11.92 6.52
CA HIS A 54 7.05 11.16 5.34
C HIS A 54 8.47 11.55 4.91
N ASP A 55 8.75 12.85 4.82
CA ASP A 55 10.03 13.37 4.35
C ASP A 55 11.18 13.08 5.31
N GLU A 56 10.90 13.01 6.62
CA GLU A 56 11.87 12.63 7.64
C GLU A 56 12.45 11.23 7.40
N THR A 57 11.64 10.31 6.90
CA THR A 57 12.07 8.92 6.61
C THR A 57 12.74 8.76 5.25
N LEU A 58 12.65 9.75 4.39
CA LEU A 58 13.13 9.72 3.01
C LEU A 58 14.00 10.96 2.70
N PRO A 59 15.28 10.93 3.10
CA PRO A 59 16.15 12.11 3.02
C PRO A 59 16.51 12.56 1.60
N GLN A 60 16.34 11.68 0.59
CA GLN A 60 16.60 12.02 -0.80
C GLN A 60 15.36 12.59 -1.49
N GLU A 61 15.47 13.75 -2.12
CA GLU A 61 14.35 14.42 -2.79
C GLU A 61 13.64 13.53 -3.82
N GLY A 62 14.37 12.79 -4.63
CA GLY A 62 13.80 11.87 -5.61
C GLY A 62 13.01 10.70 -5.00
N ALA A 63 13.30 10.34 -3.75
CA ALA A 63 12.58 9.26 -3.05
C ALA A 63 11.23 9.72 -2.48
N LYS A 64 11.07 11.02 -2.21
CA LYS A 64 9.86 11.58 -1.59
C LYS A 64 8.60 11.45 -2.44
N THR A 65 8.75 11.44 -3.76
CA THR A 65 7.66 11.30 -4.73
C THR A 65 7.72 9.99 -5.53
N ALA A 66 8.66 9.13 -5.23
CA ALA A 66 8.83 7.85 -5.91
C ALA A 66 7.64 6.91 -5.68
N HIS A 67 7.38 6.03 -6.62
CA HIS A 67 6.39 4.96 -6.54
C HIS A 67 6.87 3.85 -5.57
N PHE A 68 7.07 4.24 -4.31
CA PHE A 68 7.70 3.43 -3.28
C PHE A 68 7.18 3.84 -1.89
N CYS A 69 7.12 2.88 -0.96
CA CYS A 69 6.84 3.10 0.44
C CYS A 69 7.84 2.32 1.30
N SER A 70 8.45 2.99 2.28
CA SER A 70 9.45 2.39 3.17
C SER A 70 8.87 1.63 4.36
N MET A 71 7.56 1.73 4.61
CA MET A 71 6.93 1.25 5.84
C MET A 71 6.97 -0.27 6.00
N CYS A 72 6.61 -1.03 4.96
CA CYS A 72 6.50 -2.49 5.01
C CYS A 72 7.62 -3.23 4.27
N GLY A 73 8.46 -2.50 3.53
CA GLY A 73 9.46 -3.08 2.65
C GLY A 73 8.91 -3.65 1.34
N PRO A 74 9.80 -3.97 0.38
CA PRO A 74 9.39 -4.27 -1.00
C PRO A 74 8.65 -5.60 -1.17
N HIS A 75 8.84 -6.56 -0.27
CA HIS A 75 8.24 -7.90 -0.38
C HIS A 75 7.05 -8.15 0.54
N PHE A 76 6.70 -7.17 1.38
CA PHE A 76 5.65 -7.31 2.38
C PHE A 76 4.53 -6.25 2.24
N CYS A 77 4.60 -5.39 1.25
CA CYS A 77 3.56 -4.40 0.99
C CYS A 77 2.41 -5.03 0.20
N SER A 78 1.22 -5.10 0.79
CA SER A 78 0.03 -5.64 0.12
C SER A 78 -0.32 -4.90 -1.18
N MET A 79 -0.10 -3.59 -1.23
CA MET A 79 -0.32 -2.77 -2.42
C MET A 79 0.64 -3.15 -3.55
N LYS A 80 1.91 -3.34 -3.23
CA LYS A 80 2.93 -3.76 -4.20
C LYS A 80 2.67 -5.18 -4.70
N ILE A 81 2.33 -6.10 -3.79
CA ILE A 81 1.98 -7.48 -4.14
C ILE A 81 0.77 -7.51 -5.08
N THR A 82 -0.27 -6.72 -4.79
CA THR A 82 -1.45 -6.64 -5.65
C THR A 82 -1.10 -6.08 -7.05
N GLU A 83 -0.23 -5.07 -7.11
CA GLU A 83 0.24 -4.53 -8.39
C GLU A 83 1.01 -5.58 -9.19
N ASP A 84 1.90 -6.31 -8.55
CA ASP A 84 2.70 -7.37 -9.18
C ASP A 84 1.81 -8.52 -9.68
N VAL A 85 0.79 -8.91 -8.91
CA VAL A 85 -0.22 -9.91 -9.34
C VAL A 85 -0.98 -9.41 -10.57
N ARG A 86 -1.39 -8.15 -10.61
CA ARG A 86 -2.08 -7.57 -11.77
C ARG A 86 -1.20 -7.52 -13.01
N LYS A 87 0.06 -7.15 -12.86
CA LYS A 87 1.03 -7.18 -13.97
C LYS A 87 1.20 -8.59 -14.50
N TYR A 88 1.40 -9.56 -13.62
CA TYR A 88 1.54 -10.96 -13.99
C TYR A 88 0.27 -11.48 -14.69
N ALA A 89 -0.92 -11.15 -14.18
CA ALA A 89 -2.19 -11.52 -14.80
C ALA A 89 -2.31 -10.96 -16.23
N ALA A 90 -1.95 -9.69 -16.42
CA ALA A 90 -1.97 -9.03 -17.72
C ALA A 90 -0.96 -9.66 -18.70
N GLU A 91 0.24 -9.99 -18.26
CA GLU A 91 1.27 -10.65 -19.06
C GLU A 91 0.85 -12.07 -19.49
N GLN A 92 0.15 -12.80 -18.62
CA GLN A 92 -0.36 -14.14 -18.91
C GLN A 92 -1.72 -14.14 -19.61
N GLY A 93 -2.41 -13.00 -19.69
CA GLY A 93 -3.75 -12.89 -20.28
C GLY A 93 -4.83 -13.65 -19.49
N ILE A 94 -4.68 -13.78 -18.17
CA ILE A 94 -5.58 -14.52 -17.27
C ILE A 94 -6.22 -13.59 -16.25
N ALA A 95 -7.28 -14.05 -15.55
CA ALA A 95 -7.91 -13.30 -14.47
C ALA A 95 -6.98 -13.19 -13.23
N GLU A 96 -7.14 -12.12 -12.42
CA GLU A 96 -6.30 -11.88 -11.23
C GLU A 96 -6.35 -13.06 -10.23
N GLU A 97 -7.51 -13.68 -10.03
CA GLU A 97 -7.66 -14.83 -9.14
C GLU A 97 -6.91 -16.07 -9.64
N GLU A 98 -6.96 -16.31 -10.94
CA GLU A 98 -6.23 -17.38 -11.60
C GLU A 98 -4.71 -17.13 -11.59
N ALA A 99 -4.30 -15.87 -11.77
CA ALA A 99 -2.91 -15.44 -11.69
C ALA A 99 -2.33 -15.69 -10.30
N LEU A 100 -3.07 -15.35 -9.24
CA LEU A 100 -2.66 -15.59 -7.87
C LEU A 100 -2.44 -17.09 -7.61
N LYS A 101 -3.41 -17.92 -7.98
CA LYS A 101 -3.33 -19.37 -7.81
C LYS A 101 -2.15 -19.99 -8.56
N LYS A 102 -2.00 -19.64 -9.84
CA LYS A 102 -0.89 -20.12 -10.68
C LYS A 102 0.47 -19.66 -10.16
N GLY A 103 0.58 -18.39 -9.75
CA GLY A 103 1.80 -17.84 -9.18
C GLY A 103 2.19 -18.52 -7.88
N MET A 104 1.24 -18.83 -7.01
CA MET A 104 1.48 -19.59 -5.77
C MET A 104 1.95 -21.01 -6.05
N GLU A 105 1.36 -21.70 -7.03
CA GLU A 105 1.78 -23.05 -7.44
C GLU A 105 3.21 -23.05 -8.01
N GLU A 106 3.54 -22.07 -8.84
CA GLU A 106 4.89 -21.92 -9.41
C GLU A 106 5.94 -21.66 -8.31
N LYS A 107 5.63 -20.75 -7.39
CA LYS A 107 6.55 -20.44 -6.27
C LYS A 107 6.67 -21.58 -5.28
N SER A 108 5.62 -22.31 -5.03
CA SER A 108 5.66 -23.52 -4.20
C SER A 108 6.55 -24.59 -4.78
N ARG A 109 6.48 -24.78 -6.11
CA ARG A 109 7.36 -25.73 -6.83
C ARG A 109 8.80 -25.29 -6.77
N GLU A 110 9.07 -24.02 -7.09
CA GLU A 110 10.42 -23.43 -7.00
C GLU A 110 11.02 -23.58 -5.59
N PHE A 111 10.22 -23.39 -4.54
CA PHE A 111 10.66 -23.54 -3.16
C PHE A 111 11.06 -24.98 -2.85
N VAL A 112 10.27 -25.96 -3.28
CA VAL A 112 10.58 -27.39 -3.09
C VAL A 112 11.85 -27.78 -3.87
N GLU A 113 12.00 -27.33 -5.11
CA GLU A 113 13.18 -27.59 -5.95
C GLU A 113 14.47 -26.99 -5.34
N LYS A 114 14.37 -25.86 -4.65
CA LYS A 114 15.48 -25.22 -3.92
C LYS A 114 15.80 -25.86 -2.56
N GLY A 115 15.16 -26.96 -2.21
CA GLY A 115 15.44 -27.74 -1.00
C GLY A 115 14.50 -27.50 0.18
N ALA A 116 13.40 -26.74 -0.01
CA ALA A 116 12.35 -26.47 0.99
C ALA A 116 12.89 -25.87 2.33
N GLU A 117 14.01 -25.15 2.27
CA GLU A 117 14.60 -24.50 3.45
C GLU A 117 14.20 -23.02 3.51
N VAL A 118 13.64 -22.58 4.65
CA VAL A 118 13.23 -21.18 4.88
C VAL A 118 14.43 -20.27 5.15
N TYR A 119 15.49 -20.83 5.74
CA TYR A 119 16.70 -20.10 6.08
C TYR A 119 17.88 -20.64 5.28
N ALA A 120 18.62 -19.75 4.62
CA ALA A 120 19.91 -20.12 4.02
C ALA A 120 20.90 -20.45 5.12
N LYS A 121 21.62 -21.56 4.99
CA LYS A 121 22.76 -21.84 5.86
C LYS A 121 23.84 -20.78 5.59
N ALA A 122 24.31 -20.15 6.66
CA ALA A 122 25.41 -19.21 6.62
C ALA A 122 26.71 -19.91 6.18
#